data_0d6a7fe7e3b9e2815ff5d25def701d3d
#
_entry.id   0d6a7fe7e3b9e2815ff5d25def701d3d
#
_cell.length_a   1.000
_cell.length_b   1.000
_cell.length_c   1.000
_cell.angle_alpha   90.00
_cell.angle_beta   90.00
_cell.angle_gamma   90.00
#
_symmetry.space_group_name_H-M   'P 1'
#
loop_
_entity.id
_entity.type
_entity.pdbx_description
1 polymer ?
#
loop_
_entity_poly.entity_id
_entity_poly.type
_entity_poly.pdbx_seq_one_letter_code
_entity_poly.pdbx_strand_id
1 'polypeptide(L)'
;MKQSNALKMREKPRVDLPDVRCRFLQLAPQEMRIVPNEEGSTAFRFEGYAVKWASINSHREQWVKGAFTDMVNAVKAGTKLVHMYYNHGWWNYRYTNPAMALRIGKWVSIEEDDIGLKVVGELTPGLWLADQVRAMLEHGTIDGFSISFYEPNPMDIEEVTGENYIRIHRGDIYEISACDEPSDRDARTTDADLSRVQSIDDMKVLLKGRGFGDDVATDLINRIQSFAKPSEQKPEAKSPFDWVLEKS
;
A
#
# COMPACT_ATOMS: atom_id res chain seq x y z
N MET A 1 1.27 8.70 62.21
CA MET A 1 1.27 7.60 61.26
C MET A 1 0.29 7.93 60.15
N LYS A 2 0.78 8.37 58.97
CA LYS A 2 -0.04 8.62 57.76
C LYS A 2 0.03 7.37 56.90
N GLN A 3 -1.07 6.67 56.79
CA GLN A 3 -1.19 5.55 55.86
C GLN A 3 -1.27 6.11 54.42
N SER A 4 -0.28 5.75 53.63
CA SER A 4 -0.25 6.00 52.17
C SER A 4 -1.27 5.10 51.50
N ASN A 5 -2.36 5.68 51.01
CA ASN A 5 -3.28 5.00 50.07
C ASN A 5 -2.59 4.96 48.72
N ALA A 6 -1.80 3.92 48.49
CA ALA A 6 -1.38 3.56 47.13
C ALA A 6 -2.61 3.06 46.38
N LEU A 7 -3.06 3.83 45.38
CA LEU A 7 -4.03 3.37 44.40
C LEU A 7 -3.48 2.10 43.76
N LYS A 8 -4.04 0.94 44.11
CA LYS A 8 -3.85 -0.30 43.32
C LYS A 8 -4.43 -0.04 41.97
N MET A 9 -3.57 0.14 40.97
CA MET A 9 -3.99 0.09 39.59
C MET A 9 -4.66 -1.27 39.36
N ARG A 10 -5.96 -1.24 39.07
CA ARG A 10 -6.68 -2.44 38.65
C ARG A 10 -5.99 -2.97 37.42
N GLU A 11 -5.46 -4.19 37.49
CA GLU A 11 -5.06 -4.92 36.28
C GLU A 11 -6.24 -4.94 35.31
N LYS A 12 -6.00 -4.41 34.12
CA LYS A 12 -7.00 -4.48 33.05
C LYS A 12 -7.32 -5.95 32.78
N PRO A 13 -8.59 -6.34 32.65
CA PRO A 13 -8.91 -7.72 32.31
C PRO A 13 -8.19 -8.05 31.00
N ARG A 14 -7.35 -9.09 31.00
CA ARG A 14 -6.83 -9.70 29.78
C ARG A 14 -8.04 -10.25 29.01
N VAL A 15 -8.47 -9.52 28.02
CA VAL A 15 -9.30 -10.09 26.98
C VAL A 15 -8.34 -10.92 26.14
N ASP A 16 -8.60 -12.23 26.03
CA ASP A 16 -7.90 -13.09 25.07
C ASP A 16 -8.22 -12.54 23.66
N LEU A 17 -7.40 -11.61 23.22
CA LEU A 17 -7.41 -11.18 21.83
C LEU A 17 -6.76 -12.31 21.03
N PRO A 18 -7.31 -12.67 19.86
CA PRO A 18 -6.62 -13.59 18.97
C PRO A 18 -5.20 -13.10 18.76
N ASP A 19 -4.27 -14.03 18.58
CA ASP A 19 -2.86 -13.72 18.31
C ASP A 19 -2.76 -13.10 16.91
N VAL A 20 -2.98 -11.79 16.83
CA VAL A 20 -3.10 -11.03 15.60
C VAL A 20 -1.94 -10.05 15.53
N ARG A 21 -1.17 -10.13 14.46
CA ARG A 21 -0.10 -9.19 14.12
C ARG A 21 -0.63 -8.07 13.22
N CYS A 22 -0.26 -6.84 13.53
CA CYS A 22 -0.53 -5.68 12.67
C CYS A 22 0.71 -5.37 11.83
N ARG A 23 0.51 -5.20 10.52
CA ARG A 23 1.56 -4.85 9.56
C ARG A 23 1.04 -3.79 8.62
N PHE A 24 1.81 -2.74 8.50
CA PHE A 24 1.50 -1.63 7.62
C PHE A 24 2.16 -1.84 6.25
N LEU A 25 1.38 -1.68 5.19
CA LEU A 25 1.84 -1.56 3.83
C LEU A 25 1.48 -0.18 3.33
N GLN A 26 2.48 0.64 2.99
CA GLN A 26 2.24 1.89 2.27
C GLN A 26 1.94 1.56 0.81
N LEU A 27 0.81 2.04 0.32
CA LEU A 27 0.56 2.11 -1.11
C LEU A 27 1.13 3.42 -1.66
N ALA A 28 1.56 3.40 -2.92
CA ALA A 28 1.74 4.66 -3.62
C ALA A 28 0.38 5.37 -3.70
N PRO A 29 0.30 6.70 -3.56
CA PRO A 29 -0.96 7.46 -3.56
C PRO A 29 -1.90 7.16 -4.74
N GLN A 30 -1.34 6.68 -5.86
CA GLN A 30 -2.09 6.31 -7.07
C GLN A 30 -2.66 4.90 -7.06
N GLU A 31 -2.31 4.08 -6.07
CA GLU A 31 -2.77 2.69 -5.98
C GLU A 31 -4.07 2.56 -5.19
N MET A 32 -4.43 3.64 -4.48
CA MET A 32 -5.75 3.80 -3.90
C MET A 32 -6.56 4.73 -4.79
N ARG A 33 -7.67 4.24 -5.34
CA ARG A 33 -8.52 4.96 -6.28
C ARG A 33 -9.95 5.01 -5.80
N ILE A 34 -10.59 6.16 -6.01
CA ILE A 34 -12.04 6.26 -5.89
C ILE A 34 -12.65 5.58 -7.10
N VAL A 35 -13.57 4.65 -6.88
CA VAL A 35 -14.26 3.94 -7.96
C VAL A 35 -15.72 4.39 -8.02
N PRO A 36 -16.33 4.36 -9.22
CA PRO A 36 -17.74 4.70 -9.37
C PRO A 36 -18.62 3.78 -8.52
N ASN A 37 -19.69 4.35 -7.98
CA ASN A 37 -20.71 3.58 -7.30
C ASN A 37 -21.52 2.77 -8.32
N GLU A 38 -22.11 1.68 -7.84
CA GLU A 38 -23.18 1.02 -8.59
C GLU A 38 -24.36 1.99 -8.76
N GLU A 39 -25.11 1.83 -9.85
CA GLU A 39 -26.25 2.67 -10.17
C GLU A 39 -27.25 2.69 -9.00
N GLY A 40 -27.58 3.89 -8.52
CA GLY A 40 -28.46 4.07 -7.35
C GLY A 40 -27.80 3.95 -5.97
N SER A 41 -26.51 3.65 -5.86
CA SER A 41 -25.77 3.63 -4.59
C SER A 41 -25.24 5.01 -4.23
N THR A 42 -25.41 5.41 -2.96
CA THR A 42 -24.78 6.61 -2.36
C THR A 42 -23.52 6.30 -1.59
N ALA A 43 -23.13 5.03 -1.51
CA ALA A 43 -21.98 4.59 -0.75
C ALA A 43 -20.66 4.96 -1.47
N PHE A 44 -19.72 5.53 -0.74
CA PHE A 44 -18.40 5.85 -1.28
C PHE A 44 -17.55 4.59 -1.42
N ARG A 45 -16.99 4.36 -2.61
CA ARG A 45 -16.13 3.21 -2.91
C ARG A 45 -14.72 3.62 -3.29
N PHE A 46 -13.77 2.80 -2.88
CA PHE A 46 -12.35 2.96 -3.18
C PHE A 46 -11.69 1.59 -3.35
N GLU A 47 -10.60 1.53 -4.12
CA GLU A 47 -9.85 0.30 -4.35
C GLU A 47 -8.35 0.52 -4.20
N GLY A 48 -7.62 -0.56 -4.00
CA GLY A 48 -6.17 -0.58 -3.97
C GLY A 48 -5.62 -1.96 -3.60
N TYR A 49 -4.32 -2.03 -3.34
CA TYR A 49 -3.66 -3.26 -2.93
C TYR A 49 -3.40 -3.23 -1.42
N ALA A 50 -3.97 -4.19 -0.69
CA ALA A 50 -3.70 -4.36 0.73
C ALA A 50 -2.33 -5.04 0.99
N VAL A 51 -1.86 -5.84 0.03
CA VAL A 51 -0.55 -6.50 0.02
C VAL A 51 -0.01 -6.53 -1.40
N LYS A 52 1.31 -6.36 -1.57
CA LYS A 52 2.02 -6.56 -2.84
C LYS A 52 3.04 -7.67 -2.71
N TRP A 53 3.09 -8.58 -3.70
CA TRP A 53 3.97 -9.75 -3.63
C TRP A 53 5.46 -9.40 -3.67
N ALA A 54 5.84 -8.33 -4.37
CA ALA A 54 7.24 -7.90 -4.50
C ALA A 54 7.73 -7.05 -3.32
N SER A 55 6.85 -6.65 -2.40
CA SER A 55 7.20 -5.77 -1.28
C SER A 55 7.73 -6.54 -0.09
N ILE A 56 8.83 -6.07 0.48
CA ILE A 56 9.31 -6.47 1.81
C ILE A 56 8.91 -5.36 2.77
N ASN A 57 8.06 -5.67 3.76
CA ASN A 57 7.59 -4.69 4.72
C ASN A 57 8.66 -4.30 5.75
N SER A 58 8.36 -3.30 6.59
CA SER A 58 9.27 -2.82 7.66
C SER A 58 9.64 -3.88 8.70
N HIS A 59 8.88 -4.97 8.77
CA HIS A 59 9.14 -6.12 9.65
C HIS A 59 9.97 -7.22 8.96
N ARG A 60 10.50 -6.95 7.75
CA ARG A 60 11.27 -7.91 6.98
C ARG A 60 10.46 -9.15 6.58
N GLU A 61 9.19 -8.94 6.22
CA GLU A 61 8.30 -9.98 5.75
C GLU A 61 7.89 -9.70 4.31
N GLN A 62 7.90 -10.74 3.47
CA GLN A 62 7.40 -10.74 2.11
C GLN A 62 6.29 -11.78 1.99
N TRP A 63 5.13 -11.36 1.49
CA TRP A 63 4.05 -12.27 1.16
C TRP A 63 4.25 -12.81 -0.26
N VAL A 64 4.15 -14.11 -0.43
CA VAL A 64 4.22 -14.72 -1.77
C VAL A 64 2.85 -14.76 -2.43
N LYS A 65 2.83 -14.73 -3.76
CA LYS A 65 1.58 -14.88 -4.52
C LYS A 65 0.88 -16.18 -4.16
N GLY A 66 -0.42 -16.10 -3.89
CA GLY A 66 -1.23 -17.23 -3.44
C GLY A 66 -1.32 -17.39 -1.92
N ALA A 67 -0.62 -16.57 -1.14
CA ALA A 67 -0.61 -16.67 0.32
C ALA A 67 -1.99 -16.51 0.97
N PHE A 68 -2.92 -15.83 0.32
CA PHE A 68 -4.26 -15.57 0.85
C PHE A 68 -5.37 -16.33 0.12
N THR A 69 -5.03 -17.29 -0.74
CA THR A 69 -6.01 -18.01 -1.58
C THR A 69 -7.12 -18.66 -0.74
N ASP A 70 -6.78 -19.32 0.35
CA ASP A 70 -7.78 -19.96 1.23
C ASP A 70 -8.69 -18.92 1.89
N MET A 71 -8.11 -17.82 2.37
CA MET A 71 -8.84 -16.72 2.97
C MET A 71 -9.79 -16.06 1.95
N VAL A 72 -9.32 -15.78 0.73
CA VAL A 72 -10.13 -15.20 -0.36
C VAL A 72 -11.29 -16.12 -0.70
N ASN A 73 -11.06 -17.44 -0.80
CA ASN A 73 -12.11 -18.41 -1.07
C ASN A 73 -13.14 -18.45 0.08
N ALA A 74 -12.71 -18.39 1.33
CA ALA A 74 -13.60 -18.34 2.49
C ALA A 74 -14.44 -17.05 2.52
N VAL A 75 -13.87 -15.91 2.12
CA VAL A 75 -14.62 -14.65 1.98
C VAL A 75 -15.65 -14.76 0.86
N LYS A 76 -15.28 -15.27 -0.32
CA LYS A 76 -16.20 -15.50 -1.45
C LYS A 76 -17.33 -16.46 -1.11
N ALA A 77 -17.05 -17.47 -0.30
CA ALA A 77 -18.06 -18.42 0.21
C ALA A 77 -18.94 -17.86 1.35
N GLY A 78 -18.67 -16.65 1.83
CA GLY A 78 -19.40 -16.04 2.95
C GLY A 78 -19.11 -16.66 4.32
N THR A 79 -18.10 -17.51 4.44
CA THR A 79 -17.73 -18.20 5.70
C THR A 79 -16.70 -17.40 6.51
N LYS A 80 -16.13 -16.34 5.93
CA LYS A 80 -15.18 -15.44 6.59
C LYS A 80 -15.51 -13.98 6.29
N LEU A 81 -15.28 -13.11 7.28
CA LEU A 81 -15.33 -11.67 7.14
C LEU A 81 -13.95 -11.07 7.43
N VAL A 82 -13.48 -10.21 6.55
CA VAL A 82 -12.36 -9.32 6.80
C VAL A 82 -12.92 -7.96 7.17
N HIS A 83 -12.50 -7.42 8.31
CA HIS A 83 -13.04 -6.18 8.85
C HIS A 83 -12.38 -4.95 8.22
N MET A 84 -13.11 -3.83 8.17
CA MET A 84 -12.58 -2.54 7.72
C MET A 84 -12.53 -1.56 8.88
N TYR A 85 -11.34 -1.02 9.17
CA TYR A 85 -11.15 0.00 10.19
C TYR A 85 -10.36 1.19 9.63
N TYR A 86 -10.22 2.22 10.44
CA TYR A 86 -9.28 3.32 10.28
C TYR A 86 -8.17 3.14 11.31
N ASN A 87 -6.89 3.18 10.86
CA ASN A 87 -5.70 3.11 11.71
C ASN A 87 -5.74 1.98 12.77
N HIS A 88 -6.14 0.77 12.36
CA HIS A 88 -6.30 -0.38 13.28
C HIS A 88 -7.15 -0.04 14.52
N GLY A 89 -8.27 0.64 14.29
CA GLY A 89 -9.13 1.17 15.36
C GLY A 89 -9.51 0.14 16.42
N TRP A 90 -9.71 -1.12 16.02
CA TRP A 90 -9.99 -2.24 16.92
C TRP A 90 -8.90 -2.48 17.97
N TRP A 91 -7.64 -2.14 17.65
CA TRP A 91 -6.49 -2.28 18.54
C TRP A 91 -6.10 -0.95 19.17
N ASN A 92 -5.87 0.10 18.36
CA ASN A 92 -5.32 1.37 18.83
C ASN A 92 -6.28 2.16 19.72
N TYR A 93 -7.58 2.11 19.43
CA TYR A 93 -8.55 3.02 20.05
C TYR A 93 -9.59 2.32 20.92
N ARG A 94 -9.66 0.99 20.92
CA ARG A 94 -10.71 0.22 21.61
C ARG A 94 -10.89 0.63 23.07
N TYR A 95 -9.81 0.91 23.77
CA TYR A 95 -9.83 1.25 25.20
C TYR A 95 -9.61 2.73 25.50
N THR A 96 -9.09 3.50 24.54
CA THR A 96 -8.75 4.92 24.71
C THR A 96 -9.82 5.82 24.12
N ASN A 97 -10.34 5.47 22.95
CA ASN A 97 -11.40 6.19 22.25
C ASN A 97 -12.28 5.21 21.47
N PRO A 98 -13.28 4.55 22.12
CA PRO A 98 -14.11 3.54 21.47
C PRO A 98 -14.86 4.04 20.22
N ALA A 99 -15.11 5.34 20.09
CA ALA A 99 -15.74 5.91 18.92
C ALA A 99 -14.85 5.80 17.67
N MET A 100 -13.52 5.76 17.83
CA MET A 100 -12.57 5.54 16.73
C MET A 100 -12.36 4.05 16.44
N ALA A 101 -12.88 3.14 17.25
CA ALA A 101 -12.76 1.69 17.09
C ALA A 101 -13.94 1.08 16.30
N LEU A 102 -14.72 1.91 15.62
CA LEU A 102 -15.84 1.46 14.80
C LEU A 102 -15.36 0.89 13.47
N ARG A 103 -16.08 -0.11 12.96
CA ARG A 103 -15.91 -0.55 11.57
C ARG A 103 -16.46 0.52 10.65
N ILE A 104 -15.60 1.05 9.79
CA ILE A 104 -15.95 2.18 8.93
C ILE A 104 -16.63 1.77 7.63
N GLY A 105 -16.66 0.47 7.31
CA GLY A 105 -17.23 -0.04 6.08
C GLY A 105 -17.09 -1.55 5.94
N LYS A 106 -17.17 -2.01 4.71
CA LYS A 106 -17.00 -3.42 4.30
C LYS A 106 -16.14 -3.53 3.06
N TRP A 107 -15.50 -4.65 2.90
CA TRP A 107 -14.83 -5.03 1.65
C TRP A 107 -15.85 -5.71 0.75
N VAL A 108 -16.10 -5.14 -0.44
CA VAL A 108 -17.04 -5.67 -1.43
C VAL A 108 -16.36 -6.63 -2.39
N SER A 109 -15.02 -6.50 -2.56
CA SER A 109 -14.19 -7.48 -3.25
C SER A 109 -12.83 -7.59 -2.55
N ILE A 110 -12.31 -8.82 -2.47
CA ILE A 110 -10.94 -9.15 -2.08
C ILE A 110 -10.47 -10.24 -3.05
N GLU A 111 -9.42 -9.94 -3.81
CA GLU A 111 -8.93 -10.83 -4.87
C GLU A 111 -7.41 -10.81 -4.96
N GLU A 112 -6.83 -11.95 -5.28
CA GLU A 112 -5.41 -12.04 -5.63
C GLU A 112 -5.24 -11.87 -7.14
N ASP A 113 -4.29 -11.02 -7.55
CA ASP A 113 -3.86 -10.87 -8.93
C ASP A 113 -2.33 -11.02 -9.07
N ASP A 114 -1.77 -10.63 -10.21
CA ASP A 114 -0.32 -10.74 -10.45
C ASP A 114 0.50 -9.75 -9.62
N ILE A 115 -0.12 -8.70 -9.09
CA ILE A 115 0.55 -7.63 -8.34
C ILE A 115 0.46 -7.88 -6.84
N GLY A 116 -0.73 -8.29 -6.36
CA GLY A 116 -0.97 -8.38 -4.93
C GLY A 116 -2.37 -8.84 -4.54
N LEU A 117 -2.72 -8.56 -3.30
CA LEU A 117 -4.07 -8.69 -2.78
C LEU A 117 -4.84 -7.40 -3.05
N LYS A 118 -5.62 -7.38 -4.13
CA LYS A 118 -6.46 -6.27 -4.52
C LYS A 118 -7.74 -6.27 -3.71
N VAL A 119 -8.15 -5.09 -3.24
CA VAL A 119 -9.37 -4.90 -2.44
C VAL A 119 -10.21 -3.76 -2.97
N VAL A 120 -11.54 -3.90 -2.89
CA VAL A 120 -12.52 -2.83 -3.14
C VAL A 120 -13.32 -2.65 -1.87
N GLY A 121 -13.26 -1.45 -1.31
CA GLY A 121 -13.94 -1.06 -0.09
C GLY A 121 -15.16 -0.18 -0.34
N GLU A 122 -16.15 -0.29 0.54
CA GLU A 122 -17.33 0.54 0.57
C GLU A 122 -17.50 1.10 1.99
N LEU A 123 -17.48 2.44 2.13
CA LEU A 123 -17.67 3.09 3.42
C LEU A 123 -19.16 3.08 3.83
N THR A 124 -19.39 2.98 5.13
CA THR A 124 -20.74 2.98 5.70
C THR A 124 -21.36 4.38 5.58
N PRO A 125 -22.44 4.57 4.79
CA PRO A 125 -23.05 5.89 4.64
C PRO A 125 -23.60 6.41 5.97
N GLY A 126 -23.39 7.69 6.26
CA GLY A 126 -23.91 8.36 7.46
C GLY A 126 -23.20 7.99 8.77
N LEU A 127 -22.16 7.18 8.72
CA LEU A 127 -21.29 6.97 9.87
C LEU A 127 -20.24 8.09 9.90
N TRP A 128 -20.26 8.91 10.95
CA TRP A 128 -19.40 10.10 11.05
C TRP A 128 -17.90 9.80 10.82
N LEU A 129 -17.39 8.67 11.35
CA LEU A 129 -15.98 8.28 11.15
C LEU A 129 -15.70 7.90 9.70
N ALA A 130 -16.64 7.22 9.04
CA ALA A 130 -16.53 6.88 7.62
C ALA A 130 -16.56 8.14 6.76
N ASP A 131 -17.37 9.16 7.12
CA ASP A 131 -17.42 10.45 6.42
C ASP A 131 -16.10 11.22 6.56
N GLN A 132 -15.43 11.15 7.74
CA GLN A 132 -14.09 11.72 7.92
C GLN A 132 -13.04 10.99 7.08
N VAL A 133 -13.06 9.64 7.10
CA VAL A 133 -12.15 8.82 6.28
C VAL A 133 -12.37 9.09 4.80
N ARG A 134 -13.62 9.24 4.35
CA ARG A 134 -13.93 9.64 2.98
C ARG A 134 -13.27 10.96 2.60
N ALA A 135 -13.43 11.99 3.44
CA ALA A 135 -12.84 13.31 3.17
C ALA A 135 -11.30 13.24 3.08
N MET A 136 -10.67 12.39 3.93
CA MET A 136 -9.21 12.17 3.89
C MET A 136 -8.76 11.40 2.64
N LEU A 137 -9.54 10.41 2.18
CA LEU A 137 -9.30 9.69 0.93
C LEU A 137 -9.44 10.61 -0.29
N GLU A 138 -10.49 11.43 -0.34
CA GLU A 138 -10.72 12.40 -1.41
C GLU A 138 -9.63 13.48 -1.47
N HIS A 139 -9.10 13.88 -0.30
CA HIS A 139 -8.03 14.85 -0.19
C HIS A 139 -6.64 14.25 -0.44
N GLY A 140 -6.50 12.91 -0.35
CA GLY A 140 -5.22 12.21 -0.45
C GLY A 140 -4.39 12.24 0.84
N THR A 141 -4.99 12.56 2.00
CA THR A 141 -4.33 12.47 3.31
C THR A 141 -4.18 11.02 3.75
N ILE A 142 -5.15 10.17 3.41
CA ILE A 142 -5.03 8.71 3.51
C ILE A 142 -4.61 8.19 2.14
N ASP A 143 -3.49 7.50 2.09
CA ASP A 143 -2.89 6.97 0.87
C ASP A 143 -2.38 5.53 1.02
N GLY A 144 -2.71 4.87 2.12
CA GLY A 144 -2.21 3.53 2.41
C GLY A 144 -3.21 2.60 3.07
N PHE A 145 -2.94 1.30 2.91
CA PHE A 145 -3.60 0.24 3.65
C PHE A 145 -2.63 -0.41 4.62
N SER A 146 -3.20 -0.96 5.66
CA SER A 146 -2.49 -1.80 6.59
C SER A 146 -3.32 -3.04 6.90
N ILE A 147 -2.66 -4.16 7.13
CA ILE A 147 -3.31 -5.42 7.47
C ILE A 147 -3.00 -5.82 8.90
N SER A 148 -3.99 -6.44 9.56
CA SER A 148 -3.77 -7.27 10.73
C SER A 148 -4.13 -8.71 10.39
N PHE A 149 -3.26 -9.64 10.72
CA PHE A 149 -3.41 -11.04 10.38
C PHE A 149 -3.11 -11.94 11.57
N TYR A 150 -3.66 -13.15 11.54
CA TYR A 150 -3.36 -14.18 12.52
C TYR A 150 -1.93 -14.66 12.33
N GLU A 151 -1.27 -15.04 13.43
CA GLU A 151 0.08 -15.59 13.39
C GLU A 151 0.15 -16.76 12.38
N PRO A 152 1.01 -16.67 11.35
CA PRO A 152 1.18 -17.76 10.40
C PRO A 152 1.75 -19.01 11.07
N ASN A 153 1.37 -20.18 10.55
CA ASN A 153 1.99 -21.42 11.01
C ASN A 153 3.51 -21.35 10.68
N PRO A 154 4.40 -21.75 11.59
CA PRO A 154 5.86 -21.78 11.31
C PRO A 154 6.23 -22.57 10.05
N MET A 155 5.43 -23.56 9.64
CA MET A 155 5.64 -24.32 8.40
C MET A 155 5.35 -23.51 7.13
N ASP A 156 4.60 -22.42 7.26
CA ASP A 156 4.27 -21.50 6.16
C ASP A 156 5.24 -20.32 6.09
N ILE A 157 6.31 -20.32 6.89
CA ILE A 157 7.33 -19.28 6.95
C ILE A 157 8.65 -19.85 6.41
N GLU A 158 9.24 -19.16 5.43
CA GLU A 158 10.53 -19.47 4.84
C GLU A 158 11.54 -18.38 5.20
N GLU A 159 12.66 -18.78 5.83
CA GLU A 159 13.81 -17.89 5.99
C GLU A 159 14.61 -17.86 4.68
N VAL A 160 14.79 -16.67 4.10
CA VAL A 160 15.51 -16.53 2.83
C VAL A 160 17.02 -16.54 3.10
N THR A 161 17.68 -17.60 2.67
CA THR A 161 19.12 -17.80 2.91
C THR A 161 19.95 -16.66 2.31
N GLY A 162 20.76 -16.00 3.16
CA GLY A 162 21.65 -14.90 2.75
C GLY A 162 20.96 -13.53 2.76
N GLU A 163 19.66 -13.47 3.04
CA GLU A 163 18.87 -12.25 3.11
C GLU A 163 18.33 -12.05 4.53
N ASN A 164 18.00 -10.81 4.87
CA ASN A 164 17.47 -10.49 6.19
C ASN A 164 15.94 -10.25 6.12
N TYR A 165 15.23 -11.22 5.56
CA TYR A 165 13.77 -11.23 5.54
C TYR A 165 13.22 -12.66 5.45
N ILE A 166 11.93 -12.79 5.76
CA ILE A 166 11.19 -14.05 5.64
C ILE A 166 10.13 -13.97 4.55
N ARG A 167 9.80 -15.11 3.93
CA ARG A 167 8.64 -15.25 3.06
C ARG A 167 7.52 -15.95 3.80
N ILE A 168 6.31 -15.45 3.61
CA ILE A 168 5.10 -16.03 4.20
C ILE A 168 4.25 -16.60 3.08
N HIS A 169 4.07 -17.91 3.10
CA HIS A 169 3.40 -18.69 2.05
C HIS A 169 1.90 -18.84 2.28
N ARG A 170 1.42 -18.63 3.51
CA ARG A 170 0.01 -18.72 3.86
C ARG A 170 -0.32 -17.74 4.97
N GLY A 171 -1.41 -16.98 4.76
CA GLY A 171 -1.87 -15.98 5.71
C GLY A 171 -3.38 -15.92 5.82
N ASP A 172 -3.84 -15.47 6.97
CA ASP A 172 -5.25 -15.26 7.28
C ASP A 172 -5.44 -13.86 7.87
N ILE A 173 -6.05 -12.96 7.09
CA ILE A 173 -6.25 -11.57 7.47
C ILE A 173 -7.47 -11.43 8.37
N TYR A 174 -7.29 -10.75 9.51
CA TYR A 174 -8.36 -10.36 10.42
C TYR A 174 -9.05 -9.08 9.96
N GLU A 175 -8.25 -8.05 9.57
CA GLU A 175 -8.76 -6.77 9.09
C GLU A 175 -7.79 -6.09 8.13
N ILE A 176 -8.33 -5.17 7.34
CA ILE A 176 -7.60 -4.24 6.50
C ILE A 176 -8.07 -2.83 6.88
N SER A 177 -7.13 -1.98 7.22
CA SER A 177 -7.38 -0.58 7.61
C SER A 177 -6.93 0.39 6.53
N ALA A 178 -7.72 1.45 6.34
CA ALA A 178 -7.23 2.68 5.70
C ALA A 178 -6.37 3.46 6.72
N CYS A 179 -5.16 3.85 6.34
CA CYS A 179 -4.18 4.44 7.26
C CYS A 179 -3.59 5.74 6.71
N ASP A 180 -3.33 6.70 7.62
CA ASP A 180 -2.68 7.98 7.33
C ASP A 180 -1.16 7.95 7.59
N GLU A 181 -0.66 7.00 8.40
CA GLU A 181 0.76 6.75 8.59
C GLU A 181 1.10 5.31 8.25
N PRO A 182 1.60 5.06 7.05
CA PRO A 182 2.14 3.76 6.70
C PRO A 182 3.53 3.58 7.30
N SER A 183 3.82 2.43 7.89
CA SER A 183 5.11 2.14 8.52
C SER A 183 6.26 1.87 7.54
N ASP A 184 6.00 1.82 6.25
CA ASP A 184 7.04 1.66 5.24
C ASP A 184 7.21 2.94 4.41
N ARG A 185 8.21 3.75 4.79
CA ARG A 185 8.57 4.98 4.09
C ARG A 185 9.34 4.73 2.79
N ASP A 186 9.84 3.53 2.57
CA ASP A 186 10.70 3.19 1.44
C ASP A 186 9.93 2.60 0.25
N ALA A 187 8.66 2.25 0.41
CA ALA A 187 7.79 1.74 -0.66
C ALA A 187 7.28 2.82 -1.64
N ARG A 188 8.03 3.90 -1.85
CA ARG A 188 7.57 5.08 -2.60
C ARG A 188 7.62 4.96 -4.12
N THR A 189 8.32 3.98 -4.65
CA THR A 189 8.34 3.72 -6.09
C THR A 189 8.66 2.26 -6.30
N THR A 190 7.73 1.47 -6.81
CA THR A 190 7.98 0.07 -7.12
C THR A 190 8.28 -0.10 -8.59
N ASP A 191 9.06 -1.13 -8.96
CA ASP A 191 9.29 -1.52 -10.34
C ASP A 191 7.96 -1.77 -11.07
N ALA A 192 6.90 -2.17 -10.35
CA ALA A 192 5.56 -2.33 -10.89
C ALA A 192 4.93 -1.01 -11.37
N ASP A 193 5.22 0.12 -10.70
CA ASP A 193 4.74 1.44 -11.13
C ASP A 193 5.48 1.89 -12.39
N LEU A 194 6.77 1.62 -12.46
CA LEU A 194 7.59 1.92 -13.64
C LEU A 194 7.24 1.02 -14.83
N SER A 195 6.92 -0.25 -14.60
CA SER A 195 6.53 -1.18 -15.66
C SER A 195 5.19 -0.83 -16.34
N ARG A 196 4.34 -0.05 -15.68
CA ARG A 196 3.08 0.47 -16.24
C ARG A 196 3.27 1.70 -17.11
N VAL A 197 4.44 2.36 -17.01
CA VAL A 197 4.75 3.52 -17.82
C VAL A 197 5.16 3.06 -19.21
N GLN A 198 4.21 3.07 -20.15
CA GLN A 198 4.41 2.70 -21.54
C GLN A 198 4.44 3.92 -22.46
N SER A 199 4.09 5.09 -21.94
CA SER A 199 4.03 6.35 -22.67
C SER A 199 4.50 7.53 -21.84
N ILE A 200 4.73 8.68 -22.51
CA ILE A 200 5.02 9.95 -21.86
C ILE A 200 3.84 10.41 -21.00
N ASP A 201 2.63 10.15 -21.47
CA ASP A 201 1.42 10.50 -20.74
C ASP A 201 1.30 9.69 -19.45
N ASP A 202 1.63 8.39 -19.48
CA ASP A 202 1.69 7.56 -18.27
C ASP A 202 2.74 8.09 -17.28
N MET A 203 3.92 8.49 -17.78
CA MET A 203 4.95 9.11 -16.94
C MET A 203 4.45 10.41 -16.32
N LYS A 204 3.72 11.23 -17.08
CA LYS A 204 3.14 12.46 -16.57
C LYS A 204 2.10 12.20 -15.50
N VAL A 205 1.25 11.22 -15.71
CA VAL A 205 0.26 10.76 -14.71
C VAL A 205 0.97 10.26 -13.44
N LEU A 206 2.03 9.47 -13.60
CA LEU A 206 2.84 8.97 -12.49
C LEU A 206 3.44 10.10 -11.66
N LEU A 207 4.05 11.10 -12.31
CA LEU A 207 4.67 12.24 -11.62
C LEU A 207 3.63 13.12 -10.92
N LYS A 208 2.50 13.39 -11.55
CA LYS A 208 1.39 14.16 -10.94
C LYS A 208 0.86 13.49 -9.69
N GLY A 209 0.66 12.20 -9.74
CA GLY A 209 0.22 11.44 -8.59
C GLY A 209 1.28 11.32 -7.48
N ARG A 210 2.53 11.68 -7.77
CA ARG A 210 3.60 11.82 -6.76
C ARG A 210 3.70 13.25 -6.21
N GLY A 211 2.70 14.09 -6.49
CA GLY A 211 2.64 15.46 -5.99
C GLY A 211 3.42 16.49 -6.81
N PHE A 212 3.94 16.12 -7.98
CA PHE A 212 4.55 17.09 -8.89
C PHE A 212 3.44 17.90 -9.61
N GLY A 213 3.55 19.21 -9.60
CA GLY A 213 2.69 20.07 -10.42
C GLY A 213 2.84 19.79 -11.91
N ASP A 214 1.82 20.12 -12.70
CA ASP A 214 1.80 19.87 -14.15
C ASP A 214 3.04 20.43 -14.86
N ASP A 215 3.44 21.64 -14.50
CA ASP A 215 4.60 22.33 -15.08
C ASP A 215 5.92 21.61 -14.74
N VAL A 216 6.07 21.19 -13.48
CA VAL A 216 7.27 20.50 -13.00
C VAL A 216 7.36 19.10 -13.62
N ALA A 217 6.25 18.36 -13.70
CA ALA A 217 6.21 17.05 -14.34
C ALA A 217 6.57 17.14 -15.82
N THR A 218 6.05 18.15 -16.52
CA THR A 218 6.36 18.40 -17.94
C THR A 218 7.83 18.77 -18.16
N ASP A 219 8.39 19.66 -17.33
CA ASP A 219 9.80 20.06 -17.41
C ASP A 219 10.74 18.87 -17.16
N LEU A 220 10.45 18.05 -16.16
CA LEU A 220 11.23 16.87 -15.85
C LEU A 220 11.23 15.86 -17.01
N ILE A 221 10.07 15.61 -17.63
CA ILE A 221 9.95 14.74 -18.80
C ILE A 221 10.77 15.27 -19.96
N ASN A 222 10.68 16.57 -20.26
CA ASN A 222 11.44 17.21 -21.33
C ASN A 222 12.95 17.07 -21.11
N ARG A 223 13.42 17.22 -19.87
CA ARG A 223 14.84 17.02 -19.52
C ARG A 223 15.27 15.57 -19.72
N ILE A 224 14.48 14.61 -19.27
CA ILE A 224 14.78 13.17 -19.50
C ILE A 224 14.87 12.88 -21.00
N GLN A 225 13.93 13.38 -21.80
CA GLN A 225 13.97 13.23 -23.26
C GLN A 225 15.19 13.88 -23.90
N SER A 226 15.66 15.01 -23.36
CA SER A 226 16.87 15.69 -23.87
C SER A 226 18.13 14.86 -23.65
N PHE A 227 18.19 14.06 -22.57
CA PHE A 227 19.32 13.14 -22.31
C PHE A 227 19.23 11.86 -23.16
N ALA A 228 18.01 11.43 -23.51
CA ALA A 228 17.79 10.23 -24.32
C ALA A 228 18.01 10.44 -25.82
N LYS A 229 18.09 11.69 -26.31
CA LYS A 229 18.48 11.93 -27.70
C LYS A 229 19.94 11.55 -27.86
N PRO A 230 20.30 10.70 -28.87
CA PRO A 230 21.70 10.46 -29.18
C PRO A 230 22.38 11.79 -29.41
N SER A 231 23.52 12.06 -28.76
CA SER A 231 24.35 13.18 -29.10
C SER A 231 24.64 13.07 -30.62
N GLU A 232 24.24 14.05 -31.40
CA GLU A 232 24.73 14.17 -32.78
C GLU A 232 26.24 14.00 -32.72
N GLN A 233 26.73 12.91 -33.32
CA GLN A 233 28.17 12.71 -33.43
C GLN A 233 28.75 13.97 -34.02
N LYS A 234 29.55 14.72 -33.27
CA LYS A 234 30.43 15.73 -33.84
C LYS A 234 31.13 15.07 -35.02
N PRO A 235 31.09 15.69 -36.24
CA PRO A 235 31.85 15.16 -37.36
C PRO A 235 33.27 14.88 -36.88
N GLU A 236 33.76 13.69 -37.10
CA GLU A 236 35.13 13.30 -36.79
C GLU A 236 36.05 14.38 -37.34
N ALA A 237 36.80 14.99 -36.44
CA ALA A 237 37.85 15.93 -36.86
C ALA A 237 38.81 15.14 -37.74
N LYS A 238 38.88 15.54 -39.05
CA LYS A 238 39.81 14.92 -39.98
C LYS A 238 41.19 14.85 -39.33
N SER A 239 41.77 13.64 -39.36
CA SER A 239 43.11 13.44 -38.83
C SER A 239 44.07 14.44 -39.47
N PRO A 240 45.03 15.04 -38.72
CA PRO A 240 46.03 15.92 -39.28
C PRO A 240 46.88 15.27 -40.39
N PHE A 241 46.73 13.96 -40.64
CA PHE A 241 47.47 13.18 -41.62
C PHE A 241 46.66 12.74 -42.84
N ASP A 242 45.35 13.09 -42.98
CA ASP A 242 44.51 12.71 -44.12
C ASP A 242 45.04 13.28 -45.46
N TRP A 243 45.83 14.33 -45.44
CA TRP A 243 46.47 14.91 -46.64
C TRP A 243 47.60 14.04 -47.24
N VAL A 244 48.09 13.05 -46.47
CA VAL A 244 49.18 12.17 -46.92
C VAL A 244 48.66 11.10 -47.88
N LEU A 245 47.40 10.72 -47.79
CA LEU A 245 46.78 9.63 -48.58
C LEU A 245 46.21 10.08 -49.93
N GLU A 246 46.07 11.38 -50.16
CA GLU A 246 45.54 11.93 -51.45
C GLU A 246 46.64 12.14 -52.50
N LYS A 247 47.88 11.75 -52.29
CA LYS A 247 49.00 11.92 -53.21
C LYS A 247 49.78 10.62 -53.57
N SER A 248 49.09 9.48 -53.51
CA SER A 248 49.65 8.20 -53.95
C SER A 248 48.94 7.70 -55.17
#